data_7f17fc53ee9916cb2fa7ede19f6dda1b
#
_entry.id   7f17fc53ee9916cb2fa7ede19f6dda1b
#
_cell.length_a   1.000
_cell.length_b   1.000
_cell.length_c   1.000
_cell.angle_alpha   90.00
_cell.angle_beta   90.00
_cell.angle_gamma   90.00
#
_symmetry.space_group_name_H-M   'P 1'
#
loop_
_entity.id
_entity.type
_entity.pdbx_description
1 polymer ?
#
loop_
_entity_poly.entity_id
_entity_poly.type
_entity_poly.pdbx_seq_one_letter_code
_entity_poly.pdbx_strand_id
1 'polypeptide(L)'
;MSDLHETTLASEAAYLGRLVKLYVETVALPDGTQAVREIVRHPGAVAMVPLLPDGDVVLVRQYRHAAGDLLLEIPAGTLEPGEDPEQAAARELQEEIGYSPGKLERLASEYTAPGYTTELIHIYLATELVESRLDGDADEFLEVV
;
A
#
# COMPACT_ATOMS: atom_id res chain seq x y z
N MET A 1 25.08 17.63 -12.65
CA MET A 1 24.71 16.42 -11.91
C MET A 1 24.97 15.25 -12.84
N SER A 2 25.66 14.20 -12.37
CA SER A 2 25.80 12.96 -13.14
C SER A 2 24.42 12.34 -13.36
N ASP A 3 24.16 11.83 -14.55
CA ASP A 3 22.96 11.04 -14.85
C ASP A 3 23.08 9.72 -14.07
N LEU A 4 22.09 9.42 -13.22
CA LEU A 4 22.03 8.19 -12.43
C LEU A 4 20.90 7.26 -12.90
N HIS A 5 20.26 7.57 -14.05
CA HIS A 5 19.18 6.77 -14.56
C HIS A 5 19.67 5.42 -15.10
N GLU A 6 18.93 4.38 -14.77
CA GLU A 6 19.06 3.05 -15.37
C GLU A 6 18.02 2.91 -16.47
N THR A 7 18.38 2.26 -17.57
CA THR A 7 17.45 2.01 -18.68
C THR A 7 17.16 0.52 -18.77
N THR A 8 15.89 0.13 -18.70
CA THR A 8 15.48 -1.26 -18.89
C THR A 8 15.74 -1.69 -20.34
N LEU A 9 16.55 -2.73 -20.52
CA LEU A 9 16.87 -3.34 -21.82
C LEU A 9 15.98 -4.54 -22.12
N ALA A 10 15.66 -5.33 -21.08
CA ALA A 10 14.78 -6.49 -21.17
C ALA A 10 14.05 -6.69 -19.84
N SER A 11 12.84 -7.25 -19.91
CA SER A 11 12.02 -7.57 -18.73
C SER A 11 11.32 -8.91 -18.98
N GLU A 12 11.46 -9.83 -18.03
CA GLU A 12 10.86 -11.17 -18.08
C GLU A 12 10.07 -11.42 -16.78
N ALA A 13 8.85 -11.92 -16.91
CA ALA A 13 8.05 -12.31 -15.76
C ALA A 13 8.57 -13.65 -15.19
N ALA A 14 9.12 -13.62 -13.98
CA ALA A 14 9.59 -14.81 -13.27
C ALA A 14 8.46 -15.50 -12.48
N TYR A 15 7.50 -14.72 -11.96
CA TYR A 15 6.33 -15.23 -11.25
C TYR A 15 5.14 -14.27 -11.40
N LEU A 16 3.96 -14.82 -11.67
CA LEU A 16 2.72 -14.07 -11.79
C LEU A 16 1.67 -14.70 -10.87
N GLY A 17 1.63 -14.24 -9.62
CA GLY A 17 0.62 -14.63 -8.64
C GLY A 17 -0.56 -13.66 -8.59
N ARG A 18 -1.49 -13.91 -7.66
CA ARG A 18 -2.64 -13.04 -7.40
C ARG A 18 -2.17 -11.64 -6.98
N LEU A 19 -1.34 -11.56 -5.94
CA LEU A 19 -0.80 -10.31 -5.41
C LEU A 19 0.61 -10.02 -5.96
N VAL A 20 1.53 -10.96 -5.84
CA VAL A 20 2.94 -10.78 -6.20
C VAL A 20 3.15 -11.05 -7.68
N LYS A 21 3.71 -10.06 -8.39
CA LYS A 21 4.16 -10.17 -9.77
C LYS A 21 5.65 -9.82 -9.81
N LEU A 22 6.49 -10.86 -9.93
CA LEU A 22 7.96 -10.71 -9.94
C LEU A 22 8.47 -10.68 -11.37
N TYR A 23 9.28 -9.67 -11.67
CA TYR A 23 9.98 -9.51 -12.94
C TYR A 23 11.48 -9.51 -12.70
N VAL A 24 12.22 -10.13 -13.62
CA VAL A 24 13.67 -10.03 -13.73
C VAL A 24 13.97 -9.12 -14.91
N GLU A 25 14.65 -8.01 -14.63
CA GLU A 25 14.96 -6.98 -15.63
C GLU A 25 16.47 -6.85 -15.83
N THR A 26 16.91 -6.82 -17.09
CA THR A 26 18.27 -6.42 -17.44
C THR A 26 18.26 -4.92 -17.69
N VAL A 27 19.12 -4.19 -17.00
CA VAL A 27 19.22 -2.74 -17.11
C VAL A 27 20.62 -2.31 -17.57
N ALA A 28 20.69 -1.20 -18.32
CA ALA A 28 21.93 -0.49 -18.58
C ALA A 28 22.16 0.51 -17.45
N LEU A 29 23.33 0.46 -16.84
CA LEU A 29 23.78 1.40 -15.81
C LEU A 29 24.32 2.69 -16.45
N PRO A 30 24.47 3.78 -15.68
CA PRO A 30 24.98 5.07 -16.19
C PRO A 30 26.35 5.02 -16.85
N ASP A 31 27.18 4.04 -16.50
CA ASP A 31 28.50 3.81 -17.09
C ASP A 31 28.48 2.92 -18.36
N GLY A 32 27.28 2.49 -18.78
CA GLY A 32 27.07 1.62 -19.94
C GLY A 32 27.23 0.13 -19.66
N THR A 33 27.57 -0.27 -18.44
CA THR A 33 27.56 -1.68 -18.04
C THR A 33 26.13 -2.17 -17.82
N GLN A 34 25.96 -3.49 -17.72
CA GLN A 34 24.63 -4.08 -17.48
C GLN A 34 24.55 -4.71 -16.10
N ALA A 35 23.34 -4.68 -15.52
CA ALA A 35 23.02 -5.33 -14.26
C ALA A 35 21.63 -5.98 -14.33
N VAL A 36 21.35 -6.86 -13.38
CA VAL A 36 20.05 -7.48 -13.20
C VAL A 36 19.34 -6.84 -12.02
N ARG A 37 18.03 -6.64 -12.18
CA ARG A 37 17.11 -6.19 -11.13
C ARG A 37 15.97 -7.17 -10.98
N GLU A 38 15.63 -7.51 -9.75
CA GLU A 38 14.42 -8.28 -9.40
C GLU A 38 13.39 -7.30 -8.86
N ILE A 39 12.25 -7.20 -9.55
CA ILE A 39 11.24 -6.16 -9.27
C ILE A 39 9.89 -6.81 -8.99
N VAL A 40 9.36 -6.61 -7.79
CA VAL A 40 7.96 -6.88 -7.45
C VAL A 40 7.12 -5.69 -7.90
N ARG A 41 6.26 -5.90 -8.90
CA ARG A 41 5.30 -4.88 -9.34
C ARG A 41 4.04 -4.95 -8.50
N HIS A 42 3.69 -3.82 -7.87
CA HIS A 42 2.56 -3.64 -6.98
C HIS A 42 1.68 -2.48 -7.48
N PRO A 43 0.34 -2.57 -7.37
CA PRO A 43 -0.57 -1.50 -7.84
C PRO A 43 -0.49 -0.21 -7.01
N GLY A 44 0.06 -0.28 -5.81
CA GLY A 44 0.06 0.77 -4.81
C GLY A 44 -0.88 0.45 -3.65
N ALA A 45 -0.84 1.26 -2.61
CA ALA A 45 -1.64 1.08 -1.41
C ALA A 45 -2.03 2.42 -0.79
N VAL A 46 -3.01 2.38 0.11
CA VAL A 46 -3.39 3.47 1.00
C VAL A 46 -3.25 3.02 2.45
N ALA A 47 -2.90 3.94 3.34
CA ALA A 47 -2.95 3.74 4.78
C ALA A 47 -3.55 4.98 5.45
N MET A 48 -4.34 4.78 6.48
CA MET A 48 -5.09 5.85 7.09
C MET A 48 -4.80 5.94 8.60
N VAL A 49 -4.68 7.18 9.10
CA VAL A 49 -4.67 7.48 10.53
C VAL A 49 -6.06 8.00 10.89
N PRO A 50 -7.00 7.14 11.36
CA PRO A 50 -8.35 7.55 11.72
C PRO A 50 -8.31 8.18 13.10
N LEU A 51 -8.52 9.50 13.17
CA LEU A 51 -8.47 10.28 14.40
C LEU A 51 -9.90 10.61 14.88
N LEU A 52 -10.23 10.14 16.07
CA LEU A 52 -11.49 10.43 16.75
C LEU A 52 -11.49 11.84 17.38
N PRO A 53 -12.67 12.41 17.68
CA PRO A 53 -12.78 13.76 18.26
C PRO A 53 -12.12 13.93 19.63
N ASP A 54 -11.98 12.85 20.39
CA ASP A 54 -11.29 12.81 21.70
C ASP A 54 -9.76 12.72 21.61
N GLY A 55 -9.24 12.51 20.39
CA GLY A 55 -7.82 12.39 20.11
C GLY A 55 -7.29 10.97 20.02
N ASP A 56 -8.13 9.97 20.19
CA ASP A 56 -7.76 8.57 20.03
C ASP A 56 -7.64 8.21 18.54
N VAL A 57 -6.73 7.28 18.24
CA VAL A 57 -6.52 6.74 16.90
C VAL A 57 -7.06 5.33 16.85
N VAL A 58 -7.91 5.04 15.86
CA VAL A 58 -8.42 3.69 15.64
C VAL A 58 -7.38 2.86 14.91
N LEU A 59 -7.06 1.70 15.46
CA LEU A 59 -6.11 0.75 14.89
C LEU A 59 -6.80 -0.57 14.56
N VAL A 60 -6.11 -1.41 13.80
CA VAL A 60 -6.51 -2.79 13.52
C VAL A 60 -5.43 -3.75 14.00
N ARG A 61 -5.85 -4.87 14.58
CA ARG A 61 -4.97 -5.99 14.91
C ARG A 61 -5.23 -7.12 13.95
N GLN A 62 -4.19 -7.55 13.22
CA GLN A 62 -4.29 -8.56 12.18
C GLN A 62 -3.09 -9.53 12.24
N TYR A 63 -3.34 -10.82 11.97
CA TYR A 63 -2.25 -11.77 11.79
C TYR A 63 -1.61 -11.63 10.41
N ARG A 64 -0.34 -11.23 10.38
CA ARG A 64 0.43 -11.14 9.13
C ARG A 64 1.27 -12.40 8.96
N HIS A 65 0.81 -13.30 8.09
CA HIS A 65 1.47 -14.59 7.86
C HIS A 65 2.96 -14.45 7.47
N ALA A 66 3.31 -13.44 6.68
CA ALA A 66 4.69 -13.15 6.31
C ALA A 66 5.58 -12.76 7.50
N ALA A 67 5.02 -12.08 8.50
CA ALA A 67 5.70 -11.74 9.75
C ALA A 67 5.65 -12.89 10.77
N GLY A 68 4.69 -13.81 10.63
CA GLY A 68 4.43 -14.89 11.57
C GLY A 68 3.85 -14.44 12.91
N ASP A 69 3.23 -13.25 12.96
CA ASP A 69 2.78 -12.63 14.21
C ASP A 69 1.51 -11.78 14.01
N LEU A 70 0.88 -11.44 15.15
CA LEU A 70 -0.18 -10.44 15.23
C LEU A 70 0.44 -9.04 15.27
N LEU A 71 0.10 -8.20 14.31
CA LEU A 71 0.57 -6.83 14.25
C LEU A 71 -0.57 -5.86 14.58
N LEU A 72 -0.22 -4.74 15.22
CA LEU A 72 -1.09 -3.60 15.44
C LEU A 72 -0.74 -2.54 14.40
N GLU A 73 -1.69 -2.21 13.55
CA GLU A 73 -1.48 -1.41 12.35
C GLU A 73 -2.54 -0.29 12.24
N ILE A 74 -2.23 0.77 11.51
CA ILE A 74 -3.27 1.65 10.98
C ILE A 74 -4.02 0.92 9.85
N PRO A 75 -5.32 1.16 9.63
CA PRO A 75 -6.05 0.62 8.49
C PRO A 75 -5.32 0.89 7.17
N ALA A 76 -5.24 -0.11 6.31
CA ALA A 76 -4.50 -0.02 5.05
C ALA A 76 -4.98 -1.05 4.03
N GLY A 77 -5.09 -0.64 2.78
CA GLY A 77 -5.50 -1.54 1.71
C GLY A 77 -4.83 -1.28 0.37
N THR A 78 -4.95 -2.23 -0.52
CA THR A 78 -4.37 -2.19 -1.86
C THR A 78 -5.28 -1.41 -2.81
N LEU A 79 -4.69 -0.57 -3.68
CA LEU A 79 -5.42 0.11 -4.74
C LEU A 79 -5.96 -0.89 -5.77
N GLU A 80 -7.22 -0.73 -6.15
CA GLU A 80 -7.77 -1.38 -7.32
C GLU A 80 -7.24 -0.75 -8.62
N PRO A 81 -7.25 -1.48 -9.75
CA PRO A 81 -6.77 -0.94 -11.02
C PRO A 81 -7.49 0.35 -11.45
N GLY A 82 -6.75 1.48 -11.43
CA GLY A 82 -7.27 2.80 -11.82
C GLY A 82 -8.08 3.51 -10.73
N GLU A 83 -8.11 2.98 -9.51
CA GLU A 83 -8.78 3.60 -8.37
C GLU A 83 -8.03 4.86 -7.91
N ASP A 84 -8.79 5.89 -7.57
CA ASP A 84 -8.25 7.10 -6.96
C ASP A 84 -7.86 6.81 -5.50
N PRO A 85 -6.65 7.21 -5.02
CA PRO A 85 -6.22 6.90 -3.67
C PRO A 85 -7.12 7.44 -2.54
N GLU A 86 -7.80 8.58 -2.73
CA GLU A 86 -8.72 9.10 -1.72
C GLU A 86 -10.01 8.26 -1.66
N GLN A 87 -10.47 7.76 -2.81
CA GLN A 87 -11.62 6.85 -2.87
C GLN A 87 -11.29 5.51 -2.23
N ALA A 88 -10.09 4.95 -2.51
CA ALA A 88 -9.61 3.75 -1.86
C ALA A 88 -9.52 3.92 -0.34
N ALA A 89 -8.95 5.03 0.14
CA ALA A 89 -8.85 5.31 1.57
C ALA A 89 -10.23 5.36 2.26
N ALA A 90 -11.23 5.99 1.62
CA ALA A 90 -12.58 6.03 2.15
C ALA A 90 -13.29 4.67 2.13
N ARG A 91 -13.04 3.83 1.12
CA ARG A 91 -13.57 2.47 1.02
C ARG A 91 -12.97 1.57 2.10
N GLU A 92 -11.64 1.52 2.22
CA GLU A 92 -10.93 0.69 3.19
C GLU A 92 -11.30 1.04 4.64
N LEU A 93 -11.46 2.32 4.99
CA LEU A 93 -11.94 2.72 6.31
C LEU A 93 -13.32 2.15 6.64
N GLN A 94 -14.22 2.09 5.66
CA GLN A 94 -15.56 1.54 5.86
C GLN A 94 -15.54 0.01 5.96
N GLU A 95 -14.68 -0.66 5.19
CA GLU A 95 -14.53 -2.12 5.18
C GLU A 95 -13.85 -2.60 6.45
N GLU A 96 -12.72 -2.03 6.83
CA GLU A 96 -11.91 -2.52 7.96
C GLU A 96 -12.42 -2.06 9.32
N ILE A 97 -12.77 -0.77 9.48
CA ILE A 97 -13.12 -0.21 10.79
C ILE A 97 -14.56 0.32 10.91
N GLY A 98 -15.34 0.33 9.81
CA GLY A 98 -16.75 0.72 9.83
C GLY A 98 -16.97 2.23 9.92
N TYR A 99 -16.07 3.06 9.44
CA TYR A 99 -16.19 4.52 9.43
C TYR A 99 -15.98 5.10 8.03
N SER A 100 -16.83 6.06 7.67
CA SER A 100 -16.61 6.95 6.50
C SER A 100 -15.97 8.24 6.97
N PRO A 101 -14.90 8.72 6.31
CA PRO A 101 -14.26 9.99 6.66
C PRO A 101 -15.05 11.18 6.09
N GLY A 102 -15.31 12.20 6.91
CA GLY A 102 -15.79 13.50 6.43
C GLY A 102 -14.67 14.34 5.81
N LYS A 103 -13.42 14.08 6.24
CA LYS A 103 -12.23 14.75 5.71
C LYS A 103 -11.06 13.78 5.61
N LEU A 104 -10.40 13.77 4.45
CA LEU A 104 -9.11 13.13 4.21
C LEU A 104 -8.05 14.20 3.91
N GLU A 105 -6.91 14.10 4.57
CA GLU A 105 -5.75 14.96 4.34
C GLU A 105 -4.53 14.08 4.06
N ARG A 106 -3.94 14.20 2.88
CA ARG A 106 -2.74 13.44 2.52
C ARG A 106 -1.55 13.92 3.34
N LEU A 107 -0.99 13.04 4.14
CA LEU A 107 0.21 13.30 4.96
C LEU A 107 1.49 13.04 4.19
N ALA A 108 1.55 11.92 3.46
CA ALA A 108 2.73 11.50 2.72
C ALA A 108 2.37 10.57 1.56
N SER A 109 3.33 10.37 0.67
CA SER A 109 3.36 9.27 -0.30
C SER A 109 4.80 8.77 -0.36
N GLU A 110 5.03 7.49 -0.10
CA GLU A 110 6.38 6.94 -0.02
C GLU A 110 6.45 5.51 -0.58
N TYR A 111 7.60 5.15 -1.09
CA TYR A 111 7.88 3.78 -1.47
C TYR A 111 8.22 2.96 -0.24
N THR A 112 7.55 1.82 -0.04
CA THR A 112 7.75 0.95 1.13
C THR A 112 9.11 0.27 1.12
N ALA A 113 9.56 -0.21 -0.04
CA ALA A 113 10.86 -0.83 -0.21
C ALA A 113 11.40 -0.64 -1.65
N PRO A 114 11.85 0.61 -2.02
CA PRO A 114 12.17 0.98 -3.40
C PRO A 114 13.35 0.20 -4.02
N GLY A 115 14.06 -0.58 -3.22
CA GLY A 115 15.14 -1.44 -3.70
C GLY A 115 14.65 -2.63 -4.53
N TYR A 116 13.38 -3.05 -4.39
CA TYR A 116 12.87 -4.23 -5.10
C TYR A 116 11.35 -4.21 -5.39
N THR A 117 10.59 -3.25 -4.88
CA THR A 117 9.15 -3.16 -5.17
C THR A 117 8.75 -1.80 -5.69
N THR A 118 7.71 -1.77 -6.53
CA THR A 118 7.07 -0.54 -7.02
C THR A 118 5.96 -0.06 -6.09
N GLU A 119 5.78 -0.66 -4.91
CA GLU A 119 4.73 -0.28 -3.98
C GLU A 119 4.92 1.15 -3.49
N LEU A 120 4.02 2.01 -3.92
CA LEU A 120 3.85 3.37 -3.43
C LEU A 120 2.64 3.38 -2.50
N ILE A 121 2.84 3.76 -1.24
CA ILE A 121 1.78 3.90 -0.26
C ILE A 121 1.43 5.37 -0.06
N HIS A 122 0.13 5.70 -0.11
CA HIS A 122 -0.40 7.02 0.18
C HIS A 122 -0.98 7.03 1.60
N ILE A 123 -0.46 7.89 2.47
CA ILE A 123 -0.85 7.97 3.88
C ILE A 123 -1.74 9.17 4.08
N TYR A 124 -2.92 8.94 4.70
CA TYR A 124 -3.92 9.96 4.96
C TYR A 124 -4.24 10.08 6.45
N LEU A 125 -4.47 11.32 6.90
CA LEU A 125 -5.20 11.59 8.13
C LEU A 125 -6.69 11.61 7.80
N ALA A 126 -7.46 10.78 8.50
CA ALA A 126 -8.92 10.72 8.37
C ALA A 126 -9.57 11.31 9.63
N THR A 127 -10.43 12.30 9.44
CA THR A 127 -11.15 12.99 10.52
C THR A 127 -12.63 13.13 10.18
N GLU A 128 -13.41 13.64 11.13
CA GLU A 128 -14.87 13.78 10.98
C GLU A 128 -15.52 12.42 10.65
N LEU A 129 -15.10 11.38 11.36
CA LEU A 129 -15.50 10.00 11.12
C LEU A 129 -16.97 9.80 11.47
N VAL A 130 -17.72 9.18 10.56
CA VAL A 130 -19.13 8.83 10.74
C VAL A 130 -19.28 7.32 10.57
N GLU A 131 -20.01 6.66 11.46
CA GLU A 131 -20.28 5.23 11.35
C GLU A 131 -20.90 4.89 9.99
N SER A 132 -20.23 4.03 9.25
CA SER A 132 -20.64 3.57 7.92
C SER A 132 -19.84 2.33 7.56
N ARG A 133 -20.49 1.18 7.52
CA ARG A 133 -19.81 -0.10 7.29
C ARG A 133 -20.10 -0.64 5.90
N LEU A 134 -19.05 -1.09 5.22
CA LEU A 134 -19.10 -1.94 4.04
C LEU A 134 -18.64 -3.36 4.41
N ASP A 135 -19.00 -4.32 3.58
CA ASP A 135 -18.47 -5.68 3.71
C ASP A 135 -17.02 -5.71 3.23
N GLY A 136 -16.11 -6.13 4.09
CA GLY A 136 -14.70 -6.34 3.73
C GLY A 136 -14.46 -7.68 3.02
N ASP A 137 -13.20 -7.94 2.69
CA ASP A 137 -12.78 -9.18 2.04
C ASP A 137 -13.04 -10.41 2.94
N ALA A 138 -13.58 -11.48 2.35
CA ALA A 138 -14.02 -12.67 3.09
C ALA A 138 -12.86 -13.45 3.75
N ASP A 139 -11.62 -13.22 3.35
CA ASP A 139 -10.41 -13.84 3.88
C ASP A 139 -9.63 -12.90 4.83
N GLU A 140 -10.15 -11.72 5.14
CA GLU A 140 -9.59 -10.80 6.11
C GLU A 140 -10.24 -10.94 7.50
N PHE A 141 -9.40 -11.28 8.49
CA PHE A 141 -9.79 -11.38 9.89
C PHE A 141 -9.00 -10.35 10.69
N LEU A 142 -9.66 -9.27 11.07
CA LEU A 142 -9.07 -8.18 11.85
C LEU A 142 -9.93 -7.83 13.07
N GLU A 143 -9.28 -7.30 14.11
CA GLU A 143 -9.90 -6.76 15.32
C GLU A 143 -9.65 -5.26 15.36
N VAL A 144 -10.73 -4.47 15.50
CA VAL A 144 -10.63 -3.01 15.66
C VAL A 144 -10.25 -2.69 17.11
N VAL A 145 -9.25 -1.84 17.30
CA VAL A 145 -8.68 -1.48 18.61
C VAL A 145 -8.63 0.04 18.78
#